data_05c999181b05294c260b007158c786cc
#
_entry.id   05c999181b05294c260b007158c786cc
#
_cell.length_a   1.000
_cell.length_b   1.000
_cell.length_c   1.000
_cell.angle_alpha   90.00
_cell.angle_beta   90.00
_cell.angle_gamma   90.00
#
_symmetry.space_group_name_H-M   'P 1'
#
loop_
_entity.id
_entity.type
_entity.pdbx_description
1 polymer ?
#
loop_
_entity_poly.entity_id
_entity_poly.type
_entity_poly.pdbx_seq_one_letter_code
_entity_poly.pdbx_strand_id
1 'polypeptide(L)'
;MTTQPARQRTILRDISSRAWEHPADRGALVALRKLKGFDAVLKAVSGLFNERAVRLVFLGSAVRADEHQFPTLHRLLGEVAETLDAPDLPHLPELYVAANPVPGAQTLGINEPFIVLTSGLVDLLDDEELRFVVGHELGHAISGHAVYQTLLQRLIRLSGVTAFIPIGGLGVRAIVAALHEWSRKSELSADRAGLLATQDPATAFRVHMKLASGGRLEDLDTTAFLAQGREYLEAGDLRDSVLKLLLIENQTHPFAVVRAAELRRWVDSGEYTRILSGDRPSRSADDDATVSEAAREAARSYSETFAQSQDAVGRLAHDLAGFLGSAKGWLDETFRRRGA
;
A
#
# COMPACT_ATOMS: atom_id res chain seq x y z
N MET A 1 15.12 4.79 -32.09
CA MET A 1 13.98 4.80 -31.17
C MET A 1 12.72 4.60 -32.00
N THR A 2 12.18 3.40 -32.04
CA THR A 2 10.91 3.09 -32.72
C THR A 2 9.81 3.52 -31.74
N THR A 3 9.17 4.66 -32.02
CA THR A 3 7.93 5.05 -31.34
C THR A 3 6.87 4.01 -31.64
N GLN A 4 6.56 3.15 -30.66
CA GLN A 4 5.36 2.32 -30.74
C GLN A 4 4.14 3.26 -30.87
N PRO A 5 3.17 2.94 -31.76
CA PRO A 5 1.96 3.76 -31.87
C PRO A 5 1.27 3.80 -30.52
N ALA A 6 0.84 5.00 -30.14
CA ALA A 6 0.14 5.22 -28.88
C ALA A 6 -1.07 4.27 -28.79
N ARG A 7 -1.08 3.39 -27.82
CA ARG A 7 -2.19 2.45 -27.59
C ARG A 7 -3.45 3.24 -27.24
N GLN A 8 -4.51 3.07 -28.00
CA GLN A 8 -5.80 3.69 -27.69
C GLN A 8 -6.40 3.03 -26.44
N ARG A 9 -6.63 3.81 -25.39
CA ARG A 9 -7.23 3.36 -24.13
C ARG A 9 -8.69 3.78 -24.04
N THR A 10 -9.48 2.94 -23.40
CA THR A 10 -10.87 3.25 -23.08
C THR A 10 -10.91 4.24 -21.91
N ILE A 11 -11.53 5.39 -22.08
CA ILE A 11 -11.82 6.32 -20.99
C ILE A 11 -12.94 5.74 -20.13
N LEU A 12 -12.70 5.61 -18.83
CA LEU A 12 -13.61 4.96 -17.89
C LEU A 12 -14.58 5.98 -17.29
N ARG A 13 -15.46 6.52 -18.11
CA ARG A 13 -16.43 7.57 -17.71
C ARG A 13 -17.21 7.19 -16.47
N ASP A 14 -17.33 8.14 -15.52
CA ASP A 14 -18.07 8.01 -14.26
C ASP A 14 -17.64 6.80 -13.40
N ILE A 15 -16.39 6.34 -13.54
CA ILE A 15 -15.91 5.19 -12.75
C ILE A 15 -15.81 5.56 -11.28
N SER A 16 -16.38 4.73 -10.41
CA SER A 16 -16.18 4.80 -8.96
C SER A 16 -14.90 4.09 -8.55
N SER A 17 -14.21 4.55 -7.49
CA SER A 17 -13.10 3.82 -6.86
C SER A 17 -13.49 2.40 -6.45
N ARG A 18 -14.76 2.15 -6.17
CA ARG A 18 -15.32 0.83 -5.86
C ARG A 18 -15.10 -0.21 -6.97
N ALA A 19 -14.88 0.22 -8.21
CA ALA A 19 -14.60 -0.67 -9.33
C ALA A 19 -13.25 -1.39 -9.18
N TRP A 20 -12.28 -0.77 -8.53
CA TRP A 20 -10.96 -1.35 -8.29
C TRP A 20 -10.68 -1.67 -6.82
N GLU A 21 -11.52 -1.24 -5.86
CA GLU A 21 -11.35 -1.60 -4.45
C GLU A 21 -11.27 -3.11 -4.26
N HIS A 22 -10.18 -3.57 -3.66
CA HIS A 22 -10.04 -4.97 -3.28
C HIS A 22 -10.89 -5.25 -2.03
N PRO A 23 -11.66 -6.37 -1.97
CA PRO A 23 -12.50 -6.67 -0.80
C PRO A 23 -11.75 -6.66 0.53
N ALA A 24 -10.48 -7.12 0.52
CA ALA A 24 -9.64 -7.12 1.71
C ALA A 24 -9.28 -5.71 2.19
N ASP A 25 -9.05 -4.74 1.28
CA ASP A 25 -8.81 -3.34 1.60
C ASP A 25 -10.06 -2.74 2.28
N ARG A 26 -11.20 -2.84 1.62
CA ARG A 26 -12.47 -2.34 2.15
C ARG A 26 -12.81 -2.96 3.50
N GLY A 27 -12.62 -4.27 3.62
CA GLY A 27 -12.85 -5.00 4.87
C GLY A 27 -11.92 -4.56 6.00
N ALA A 28 -10.63 -4.42 5.71
CA ALA A 28 -9.65 -3.94 6.69
C ALA A 28 -9.98 -2.51 7.16
N LEU A 29 -10.39 -1.62 6.26
CA LEU A 29 -10.80 -0.26 6.61
C LEU A 29 -12.05 -0.23 7.49
N VAL A 30 -13.06 -1.06 7.19
CA VAL A 30 -14.27 -1.19 8.02
C VAL A 30 -13.91 -1.71 9.42
N ALA A 31 -13.00 -2.68 9.53
CA ALA A 31 -12.56 -3.21 10.81
C ALA A 31 -11.72 -2.19 11.61
N LEU A 32 -10.80 -1.50 10.93
CA LEU A 32 -9.94 -0.47 11.51
C LEU A 32 -10.76 0.65 12.17
N ARG A 33 -11.81 1.15 11.50
CA ARG A 33 -12.70 2.18 12.04
C ARG A 33 -13.47 1.75 13.28
N LYS A 34 -13.62 0.43 13.52
CA LYS A 34 -14.26 -0.11 14.72
C LYS A 34 -13.32 -0.26 15.92
N LEU A 35 -12.01 -0.08 15.72
CA LEU A 35 -11.05 -0.17 16.82
C LEU A 35 -11.27 0.94 17.85
N LYS A 36 -11.35 0.54 19.13
CA LYS A 36 -11.56 1.48 20.24
C LYS A 36 -10.44 2.53 20.28
N GLY A 37 -10.82 3.79 20.21
CA GLY A 37 -9.88 4.92 20.25
C GLY A 37 -9.33 5.34 18.88
N PHE A 38 -9.66 4.64 17.79
CA PHE A 38 -9.16 4.99 16.45
C PHE A 38 -9.53 6.41 16.04
N ASP A 39 -10.80 6.81 16.21
CA ASP A 39 -11.26 8.15 15.83
C ASP A 39 -10.57 9.25 16.67
N ALA A 40 -10.31 8.98 17.94
CA ALA A 40 -9.58 9.91 18.81
C ALA A 40 -8.13 10.09 18.34
N VAL A 41 -7.46 9.00 17.95
CA VAL A 41 -6.10 9.03 17.39
C VAL A 41 -6.09 9.74 16.05
N LEU A 42 -7.04 9.42 15.15
CA LEU A 42 -7.19 10.07 13.86
C LEU A 42 -7.34 11.58 14.02
N LYS A 43 -8.25 12.03 14.89
CA LYS A 43 -8.49 13.45 15.18
C LYS A 43 -7.26 14.15 15.76
N ALA A 44 -6.60 13.51 16.72
CA ALA A 44 -5.40 14.08 17.35
C ALA A 44 -4.24 14.24 16.34
N VAL A 45 -3.99 13.21 15.52
CA VAL A 45 -2.89 13.26 14.54
C VAL A 45 -3.22 14.18 13.37
N SER A 46 -4.48 14.21 12.88
CA SER A 46 -4.91 15.14 11.85
C SER A 46 -4.78 16.59 12.28
N GLY A 47 -5.09 16.90 13.55
CA GLY A 47 -4.91 18.26 14.11
C GLY A 47 -3.44 18.70 14.23
N LEU A 48 -2.51 17.75 14.29
CA LEU A 48 -1.05 18.00 14.31
C LEU A 48 -0.44 18.02 12.91
N PHE A 49 -1.21 17.67 11.86
CA PHE A 49 -0.70 17.57 10.50
C PHE A 49 -0.73 18.93 9.83
N ASN A 50 0.46 19.47 9.58
CA ASN A 50 0.62 20.64 8.73
C ASN A 50 0.98 20.20 7.30
N GLU A 51 -0.05 20.00 6.47
CA GLU A 51 0.09 19.57 5.08
C GLU A 51 0.96 20.54 4.28
N ARG A 52 0.77 21.84 4.50
CA ARG A 52 1.59 22.88 3.87
C ARG A 52 3.08 22.74 4.20
N ALA A 53 3.42 22.38 5.45
CA ALA A 53 4.82 22.19 5.82
C ALA A 53 5.43 20.96 5.10
N VAL A 54 4.68 19.86 4.96
CA VAL A 54 5.15 18.69 4.20
C VAL A 54 5.34 19.02 2.72
N ARG A 55 4.37 19.71 2.11
CA ARG A 55 4.47 20.17 0.71
C ARG A 55 5.66 21.11 0.50
N LEU A 56 5.94 22.03 1.41
CA LEU A 56 7.11 22.91 1.36
C LEU A 56 8.44 22.15 1.40
N VAL A 57 8.52 21.03 2.12
CA VAL A 57 9.72 20.17 2.12
C VAL A 57 9.97 19.64 0.71
N PHE A 58 8.95 19.08 0.04
CA PHE A 58 9.11 18.57 -1.33
C PHE A 58 9.32 19.68 -2.35
N LEU A 59 8.65 20.83 -2.19
CA LEU A 59 8.89 22.00 -3.04
C LEU A 59 10.33 22.49 -2.96
N GLY A 60 10.99 22.37 -1.79
CA GLY A 60 12.38 22.78 -1.60
C GLY A 60 13.43 21.69 -1.85
N SER A 61 13.06 20.40 -1.87
CA SER A 61 14.01 19.28 -1.94
C SER A 61 13.79 18.32 -3.11
N ALA A 62 12.73 18.50 -3.89
CA ALA A 62 12.39 17.67 -5.05
C ALA A 62 12.06 18.55 -6.26
N VAL A 63 11.98 17.96 -7.43
CA VAL A 63 11.60 18.66 -8.67
C VAL A 63 10.14 18.36 -8.97
N ARG A 64 9.31 19.39 -9.09
CA ARG A 64 7.92 19.25 -9.50
C ARG A 64 7.85 18.99 -11.02
N ALA A 65 7.08 17.99 -11.42
CA ALA A 65 6.81 17.72 -12.82
C ALA A 65 5.77 18.73 -13.35
N ASP A 66 6.15 19.41 -14.42
CA ASP A 66 5.32 20.36 -15.14
C ASP A 66 5.66 20.33 -16.64
N GLU A 67 5.15 21.27 -17.42
CA GLU A 67 5.40 21.35 -18.87
C GLU A 67 6.89 21.54 -19.21
N HIS A 68 7.70 22.07 -18.28
CA HIS A 68 9.11 22.39 -18.47
C HIS A 68 10.05 21.40 -17.77
N GLN A 69 9.57 20.75 -16.71
CA GLN A 69 10.34 19.83 -15.89
C GLN A 69 9.65 18.47 -15.86
N PHE A 70 10.34 17.39 -16.22
CA PHE A 70 9.74 16.05 -16.35
C PHE A 70 8.44 16.08 -17.20
N PRO A 71 8.43 16.67 -18.41
CA PRO A 71 7.21 16.86 -19.20
C PRO A 71 6.50 15.53 -19.53
N THR A 72 7.25 14.45 -19.65
CA THR A 72 6.66 13.10 -19.85
C THR A 72 5.82 12.69 -18.66
N LEU A 73 6.31 12.85 -17.41
CA LEU A 73 5.55 12.51 -16.21
C LEU A 73 4.32 13.40 -16.04
N HIS A 74 4.45 14.69 -16.33
CA HIS A 74 3.32 15.63 -16.31
C HIS A 74 2.22 15.20 -17.31
N ARG A 75 2.61 14.89 -18.55
CA ARG A 75 1.68 14.38 -19.57
C ARG A 75 1.05 13.06 -19.17
N LEU A 76 1.84 12.10 -18.64
CA LEU A 76 1.34 10.80 -18.15
C LEU A 76 0.27 10.98 -17.05
N LEU A 77 0.51 11.88 -16.10
CA LEU A 77 -0.47 12.17 -15.05
C LEU A 77 -1.80 12.68 -15.62
N GLY A 78 -1.75 13.59 -16.58
CA GLY A 78 -2.95 14.08 -17.27
C GLY A 78 -3.71 12.98 -18.02
N GLU A 79 -2.99 12.16 -18.79
CA GLU A 79 -3.57 11.04 -19.55
C GLU A 79 -4.17 9.95 -18.62
N VAL A 80 -3.52 9.67 -17.50
CA VAL A 80 -4.02 8.72 -16.49
C VAL A 80 -5.27 9.26 -15.82
N ALA A 81 -5.27 10.54 -15.45
CA ALA A 81 -6.45 11.20 -14.87
C ALA A 81 -7.64 11.18 -15.84
N GLU A 82 -7.42 11.43 -17.13
CA GLU A 82 -8.45 11.31 -18.15
C GLU A 82 -8.95 9.86 -18.27
N THR A 83 -8.04 8.88 -18.29
CA THR A 83 -8.40 7.46 -18.40
C THR A 83 -9.27 6.98 -17.24
N LEU A 84 -8.94 7.39 -16.01
CA LEU A 84 -9.65 7.05 -14.78
C LEU A 84 -10.83 7.99 -14.49
N ASP A 85 -11.12 8.91 -15.42
CA ASP A 85 -12.18 9.92 -15.31
C ASP A 85 -12.15 10.63 -13.93
N ALA A 86 -11.00 11.19 -13.60
CA ALA A 86 -10.76 11.86 -12.33
C ALA A 86 -10.89 13.40 -12.40
N PRO A 87 -12.03 13.94 -12.93
CA PRO A 87 -12.22 15.38 -13.16
C PRO A 87 -12.47 16.16 -11.88
N ASP A 88 -12.94 15.49 -10.82
CA ASP A 88 -13.44 16.14 -9.59
C ASP A 88 -12.39 16.23 -8.49
N LEU A 89 -11.15 15.80 -8.75
CA LEU A 89 -10.05 16.27 -7.94
C LEU A 89 -9.92 17.76 -8.20
N PRO A 90 -10.09 18.64 -7.20
CA PRO A 90 -10.15 20.09 -7.38
C PRO A 90 -8.93 20.66 -8.13
N HIS A 91 -7.85 19.90 -8.11
CA HIS A 91 -6.66 20.02 -8.96
C HIS A 91 -6.05 18.63 -9.11
N LEU A 92 -5.53 18.30 -10.30
CA LEU A 92 -4.67 17.12 -10.44
C LEU A 92 -3.59 17.16 -9.35
N PRO A 93 -3.29 16.02 -8.69
CA PRO A 93 -2.24 15.98 -7.69
C PRO A 93 -0.93 16.51 -8.26
N GLU A 94 -0.24 17.39 -7.55
CA GLU A 94 1.13 17.74 -7.94
C GLU A 94 2.00 16.47 -7.90
N LEU A 95 2.87 16.30 -8.88
CA LEU A 95 3.82 15.21 -8.95
C LEU A 95 5.24 15.72 -8.77
N TYR A 96 5.98 15.12 -7.86
CA TYR A 96 7.39 15.46 -7.57
C TYR A 96 8.30 14.28 -7.85
N VAL A 97 9.52 14.56 -8.32
CA VAL A 97 10.62 13.59 -8.40
C VAL A 97 11.67 13.96 -7.35
N ALA A 98 11.84 13.09 -6.38
CA ALA A 98 12.80 13.24 -5.30
C ALA A 98 14.09 12.45 -5.59
N ALA A 99 15.25 13.03 -5.29
CA ALA A 99 16.54 12.39 -5.44
C ALA A 99 16.72 11.24 -4.42
N ASN A 100 16.42 10.02 -4.83
CA ASN A 100 16.61 8.80 -4.07
C ASN A 100 16.85 7.64 -5.04
N PRO A 101 18.01 6.94 -4.97
CA PRO A 101 18.32 5.83 -5.86
C PRO A 101 17.47 4.57 -5.59
N VAL A 102 16.81 4.46 -4.44
CA VAL A 102 15.90 3.34 -4.14
C VAL A 102 14.58 3.58 -4.86
N PRO A 103 14.14 2.66 -5.75
CA PRO A 103 12.86 2.78 -6.42
C PRO A 103 11.69 2.88 -5.43
N GLY A 104 10.82 3.86 -5.62
CA GLY A 104 9.66 4.05 -4.77
C GLY A 104 8.72 5.14 -5.28
N ALA A 105 7.47 5.02 -4.89
CA ALA A 105 6.41 6.00 -5.11
C ALA A 105 5.57 6.13 -3.84
N GLN A 106 4.93 7.26 -3.65
CA GLN A 106 3.99 7.47 -2.55
C GLN A 106 3.04 8.62 -2.82
N THR A 107 1.81 8.50 -2.36
CA THR A 107 0.82 9.56 -2.33
C THR A 107 0.69 10.09 -0.90
N LEU A 108 0.88 11.39 -0.74
CA LEU A 108 0.88 12.10 0.55
C LEU A 108 -0.17 13.20 0.55
N GLY A 109 -0.63 13.57 1.74
CA GLY A 109 -1.59 14.66 1.94
C GLY A 109 -2.93 14.14 2.45
N ILE A 110 -3.75 15.06 2.97
CA ILE A 110 -5.08 14.77 3.54
C ILE A 110 -6.17 15.45 2.70
N ASN A 111 -6.03 16.75 2.47
CA ASN A 111 -7.02 17.56 1.73
C ASN A 111 -6.63 17.75 0.27
N GLU A 112 -5.35 17.90 0.03
CA GLU A 112 -4.77 18.10 -1.31
C GLU A 112 -3.64 17.08 -1.51
N PRO A 113 -3.95 15.83 -1.88
CA PRO A 113 -2.94 14.81 -2.08
C PRO A 113 -1.95 15.20 -3.18
N PHE A 114 -0.69 14.80 -3.04
CA PHE A 114 0.36 14.95 -4.03
C PHE A 114 1.18 13.67 -4.13
N ILE A 115 1.76 13.43 -5.30
CA ILE A 115 2.50 12.21 -5.63
C ILE A 115 4.00 12.51 -5.59
N VAL A 116 4.77 11.60 -5.03
CA VAL A 116 6.24 11.65 -5.04
C VAL A 116 6.79 10.37 -5.63
N LEU A 117 7.57 10.50 -6.70
CA LEU A 117 8.35 9.41 -7.28
C LEU A 117 9.82 9.61 -6.91
N THR A 118 10.55 8.52 -6.73
CA THR A 118 12.01 8.59 -6.57
C THR A 118 12.71 8.59 -7.93
N SER A 119 13.88 9.22 -8.02
CA SER A 119 14.70 9.19 -9.23
C SER A 119 15.04 7.75 -9.64
N GLY A 120 15.33 6.86 -8.67
CA GLY A 120 15.60 5.45 -8.96
C GLY A 120 14.41 4.70 -9.57
N LEU A 121 13.16 5.10 -9.25
CA LEU A 121 11.98 4.53 -9.91
C LEU A 121 11.83 5.05 -11.34
N VAL A 122 12.04 6.35 -11.55
CA VAL A 122 11.96 6.97 -12.88
C VAL A 122 13.03 6.41 -13.81
N ASP A 123 14.23 6.13 -13.31
CA ASP A 123 15.33 5.53 -14.07
C ASP A 123 15.09 4.04 -14.39
N LEU A 124 14.37 3.33 -13.52
CA LEU A 124 14.10 1.88 -13.64
C LEU A 124 13.03 1.55 -14.67
N LEU A 125 12.01 2.41 -14.80
CA LEU A 125 10.77 2.13 -15.51
C LEU A 125 10.71 2.89 -16.86
N ASP A 126 10.11 2.26 -17.86
CA ASP A 126 9.74 2.94 -19.11
C ASP A 126 8.42 3.76 -18.94
N ASP A 127 8.06 4.53 -19.98
CA ASP A 127 6.89 5.42 -19.94
C ASP A 127 5.57 4.67 -19.66
N GLU A 128 5.40 3.46 -20.20
CA GLU A 128 4.17 2.66 -19.96
C GLU A 128 4.16 2.05 -18.55
N GLU A 129 5.30 1.68 -18.04
CA GLU A 129 5.48 1.20 -16.67
C GLU A 129 5.31 2.34 -15.66
N LEU A 130 5.81 3.55 -15.97
CA LEU A 130 5.55 4.76 -15.19
C LEU A 130 4.07 5.14 -15.21
N ARG A 131 3.35 4.93 -16.33
CA ARG A 131 1.89 5.07 -16.40
C ARG A 131 1.18 4.18 -15.38
N PHE A 132 1.61 2.92 -15.25
CA PHE A 132 1.07 2.01 -14.22
C PHE A 132 1.26 2.60 -12.82
N VAL A 133 2.46 3.06 -12.50
CA VAL A 133 2.78 3.63 -11.18
C VAL A 133 2.01 4.93 -10.93
N VAL A 134 1.92 5.83 -11.91
CA VAL A 134 1.11 7.04 -11.79
C VAL A 134 -0.37 6.70 -11.59
N GLY A 135 -0.88 5.69 -12.29
CA GLY A 135 -2.24 5.18 -12.09
C GLY A 135 -2.47 4.55 -10.72
N HIS A 136 -1.48 3.85 -10.19
CA HIS A 136 -1.48 3.30 -8.84
C HIS A 136 -1.55 4.43 -7.79
N GLU A 137 -0.69 5.42 -7.88
CA GLU A 137 -0.65 6.56 -6.96
C GLU A 137 -1.91 7.43 -7.04
N LEU A 138 -2.41 7.67 -8.26
CA LEU A 138 -3.68 8.36 -8.45
C LEU A 138 -4.85 7.54 -7.88
N GLY A 139 -4.80 6.21 -7.99
CA GLY A 139 -5.74 5.30 -7.34
C GLY A 139 -5.78 5.47 -5.83
N HIS A 140 -4.63 5.63 -5.17
CA HIS A 140 -4.56 5.95 -3.74
C HIS A 140 -5.22 7.31 -3.42
N ALA A 141 -4.99 8.32 -4.25
CA ALA A 141 -5.58 9.65 -4.06
C ALA A 141 -7.12 9.58 -4.17
N ILE A 142 -7.64 8.96 -5.23
CA ILE A 142 -9.09 8.85 -5.51
C ILE A 142 -9.79 8.00 -4.44
N SER A 143 -9.17 6.90 -3.98
CA SER A 143 -9.73 6.02 -2.94
C SER A 143 -9.61 6.59 -1.51
N GLY A 144 -9.01 7.78 -1.34
CA GLY A 144 -8.81 8.41 -0.02
C GLY A 144 -7.80 7.68 0.88
N HIS A 145 -6.96 6.84 0.32
CA HIS A 145 -5.93 6.09 1.06
C HIS A 145 -4.86 7.00 1.66
N ALA A 146 -4.57 8.14 1.01
CA ALA A 146 -3.55 9.10 1.43
C ALA A 146 -3.72 9.57 2.88
N VAL A 147 -4.97 9.72 3.35
CA VAL A 147 -5.29 10.11 4.74
C VAL A 147 -4.72 9.09 5.74
N TYR A 148 -5.01 7.81 5.54
CA TYR A 148 -4.61 6.74 6.46
C TYR A 148 -3.12 6.39 6.34
N GLN A 149 -2.55 6.48 5.15
CA GLN A 149 -1.10 6.32 4.93
C GLN A 149 -0.33 7.45 5.62
N THR A 150 -0.81 8.69 5.50
CA THR A 150 -0.24 9.85 6.21
C THR A 150 -0.34 9.68 7.73
N LEU A 151 -1.49 9.19 8.23
CA LEU A 151 -1.69 8.86 9.64
C LEU A 151 -0.68 7.81 10.11
N LEU A 152 -0.52 6.72 9.36
CA LEU A 152 0.43 5.65 9.68
C LEU A 152 1.87 6.17 9.77
N GLN A 153 2.33 6.91 8.76
CA GLN A 153 3.68 7.48 8.76
C GLN A 153 3.93 8.41 9.97
N ARG A 154 2.93 9.18 10.36
CA ARG A 154 3.00 10.05 11.54
C ARG A 154 3.07 9.27 12.84
N LEU A 155 2.24 8.24 12.99
CA LEU A 155 2.27 7.38 14.17
C LEU A 155 3.60 6.64 14.30
N ILE A 156 4.19 6.18 13.20
CA ILE A 156 5.52 5.55 13.21
C ILE A 156 6.58 6.55 13.68
N ARG A 157 6.58 7.78 13.17
CA ARG A 157 7.53 8.81 13.59
C ARG A 157 7.36 9.20 15.06
N LEU A 158 6.12 9.27 15.53
CA LEU A 158 5.80 9.57 16.93
C LEU A 158 6.08 8.38 17.86
N SER A 159 5.98 7.13 17.38
CA SER A 159 6.22 5.94 18.21
C SER A 159 7.65 5.86 18.74
N GLY A 160 8.63 6.39 18.00
CA GLY A 160 10.00 6.56 18.48
C GLY A 160 10.11 7.48 19.70
N VAL A 161 9.17 8.42 19.85
CA VAL A 161 9.14 9.37 20.99
C VAL A 161 8.26 8.84 22.12
N THR A 162 7.21 8.07 21.81
CA THR A 162 6.21 7.57 22.79
C THR A 162 6.60 6.23 23.43
N ALA A 163 7.73 5.64 23.05
CA ALA A 163 8.24 4.41 23.69
C ALA A 163 8.45 4.53 25.21
N PHE A 164 8.48 5.75 25.73
CA PHE A 164 8.61 6.09 27.16
C PHE A 164 7.29 6.40 27.88
N ILE A 165 6.12 6.32 27.22
CA ILE A 165 4.81 6.59 27.86
C ILE A 165 4.14 5.27 28.27
N PRO A 166 4.07 4.93 29.58
CA PRO A 166 3.67 3.59 30.05
C PRO A 166 2.19 3.23 29.88
N ILE A 167 1.28 4.17 29.70
CA ILE A 167 -0.16 3.92 29.84
C ILE A 167 -0.98 4.04 28.53
N GLY A 168 -0.42 4.64 27.48
CA GLY A 168 -1.09 4.78 26.17
C GLY A 168 -0.55 3.88 25.07
N GLY A 169 0.58 3.22 25.28
CA GLY A 169 1.38 2.57 24.24
C GLY A 169 0.73 1.35 23.58
N LEU A 170 -0.04 0.54 24.32
CA LEU A 170 -0.64 -0.69 23.78
C LEU A 170 -1.76 -0.39 22.77
N GLY A 171 -2.63 0.58 23.06
CA GLY A 171 -3.70 0.98 22.14
C GLY A 171 -3.18 1.59 20.83
N VAL A 172 -2.17 2.47 20.94
CA VAL A 172 -1.54 3.08 19.76
C VAL A 172 -0.79 2.04 18.92
N ARG A 173 -0.06 1.11 19.54
CA ARG A 173 0.61 0.02 18.84
C ARG A 173 -0.37 -0.88 18.08
N ALA A 174 -1.52 -1.21 18.69
CA ALA A 174 -2.56 -1.96 18.01
C ALA A 174 -3.12 -1.23 16.78
N ILE A 175 -3.33 0.09 16.89
CA ILE A 175 -3.77 0.92 15.77
C ILE A 175 -2.69 0.99 14.68
N VAL A 176 -1.42 1.14 15.02
CA VAL A 176 -0.31 1.13 14.07
C VAL A 176 -0.22 -0.20 13.35
N ALA A 177 -0.30 -1.33 14.05
CA ALA A 177 -0.29 -2.67 13.45
C ALA A 177 -1.48 -2.88 12.50
N ALA A 178 -2.68 -2.42 12.90
CA ALA A 178 -3.86 -2.50 12.06
C ALA A 178 -3.76 -1.59 10.82
N LEU A 179 -3.18 -0.40 10.95
CA LEU A 179 -2.91 0.49 9.82
C LEU A 179 -1.86 -0.09 8.87
N HIS A 180 -0.82 -0.74 9.36
CA HIS A 180 0.15 -1.46 8.51
C HIS A 180 -0.52 -2.57 7.71
N GLU A 181 -1.37 -3.37 8.36
CA GLU A 181 -2.10 -4.44 7.67
C GLU A 181 -3.07 -3.88 6.63
N TRP A 182 -3.80 -2.81 6.97
CA TRP A 182 -4.65 -2.12 6.02
C TRP A 182 -3.82 -1.54 4.85
N SER A 183 -2.70 -0.89 5.10
CA SER A 183 -1.83 -0.31 4.06
C SER A 183 -1.41 -1.37 3.04
N ARG A 184 -1.07 -2.58 3.50
CA ARG A 184 -0.76 -3.70 2.59
C ARG A 184 -1.96 -4.12 1.72
N LYS A 185 -3.18 -4.01 2.22
CA LYS A 185 -4.40 -4.34 1.44
C LYS A 185 -4.76 -3.22 0.48
N SER A 186 -4.52 -1.96 0.84
CA SER A 186 -4.77 -0.81 -0.04
C SER A 186 -3.89 -0.82 -1.30
N GLU A 187 -2.68 -1.41 -1.22
CA GLU A 187 -1.82 -1.62 -2.38
C GLU A 187 -2.46 -2.49 -3.47
N LEU A 188 -3.25 -3.49 -3.07
CA LEU A 188 -3.96 -4.36 -4.02
C LEU A 188 -5.05 -3.60 -4.79
N SER A 189 -5.71 -2.64 -4.13
CA SER A 189 -6.65 -1.73 -4.80
C SER A 189 -5.92 -0.80 -5.75
N ALA A 190 -4.83 -0.20 -5.31
CA ALA A 190 -4.04 0.73 -6.12
C ALA A 190 -3.43 0.05 -7.36
N ASP A 191 -2.98 -1.21 -7.25
CA ASP A 191 -2.51 -2.00 -8.40
C ASP A 191 -3.60 -2.21 -9.46
N ARG A 192 -4.84 -2.44 -9.04
CA ARG A 192 -5.98 -2.54 -9.97
C ARG A 192 -6.24 -1.20 -10.67
N ALA A 193 -6.14 -0.06 -9.96
CA ALA A 193 -6.23 1.27 -10.56
C ALA A 193 -5.09 1.51 -11.57
N GLY A 194 -3.85 1.14 -11.24
CA GLY A 194 -2.70 1.18 -12.15
C GLY A 194 -2.92 0.34 -13.41
N LEU A 195 -3.47 -0.87 -13.27
CA LEU A 195 -3.82 -1.71 -14.43
C LEU A 195 -4.94 -1.10 -15.26
N LEU A 196 -5.96 -0.49 -14.67
CA LEU A 196 -7.00 0.23 -15.40
C LEU A 196 -6.47 1.46 -16.14
N ALA A 197 -5.43 2.12 -15.59
CA ALA A 197 -4.78 3.25 -16.25
C ALA A 197 -3.92 2.83 -17.46
N THR A 198 -3.27 1.66 -17.40
CA THR A 198 -2.46 1.14 -18.52
C THR A 198 -3.27 0.32 -19.51
N GLN A 199 -4.29 -0.38 -19.03
CA GLN A 199 -5.07 -1.37 -19.76
C GLN A 199 -4.20 -2.45 -20.43
N ASP A 200 -3.07 -2.77 -19.77
CA ASP A 200 -2.12 -3.79 -20.21
C ASP A 200 -1.57 -4.62 -19.03
N PRO A 201 -2.10 -5.84 -18.81
CA PRO A 201 -1.60 -6.71 -17.77
C PRO A 201 -0.11 -7.05 -17.89
N ALA A 202 0.42 -7.14 -19.10
CA ALA A 202 1.84 -7.43 -19.29
C ALA A 202 2.74 -6.31 -18.77
N THR A 203 2.36 -5.05 -18.97
CA THR A 203 3.05 -3.89 -18.38
C THR A 203 3.02 -3.94 -16.85
N ALA A 204 1.85 -4.21 -16.25
CA ALA A 204 1.72 -4.30 -14.80
C ALA A 204 2.63 -5.39 -14.21
N PHE A 205 2.70 -6.56 -14.85
CA PHE A 205 3.59 -7.64 -14.38
C PHE A 205 5.06 -7.27 -14.53
N ARG A 206 5.47 -6.60 -15.62
CA ARG A 206 6.86 -6.13 -15.79
C ARG A 206 7.26 -5.15 -14.70
N VAL A 207 6.36 -4.23 -14.30
CA VAL A 207 6.63 -3.31 -13.17
C VAL A 207 6.95 -4.10 -11.91
N HIS A 208 6.12 -5.07 -11.53
CA HIS A 208 6.37 -5.88 -10.34
C HIS A 208 7.64 -6.73 -10.45
N MET A 209 7.93 -7.27 -11.63
CA MET A 209 9.18 -8.01 -11.90
C MET A 209 10.40 -7.11 -11.73
N LYS A 210 10.38 -5.90 -12.28
CA LYS A 210 11.46 -4.91 -12.12
C LYS A 210 11.64 -4.47 -10.68
N LEU A 211 10.55 -4.21 -9.95
CA LEU A 211 10.61 -3.85 -8.54
C LEU A 211 11.17 -4.97 -7.66
N ALA A 212 10.93 -6.24 -8.03
CA ALA A 212 11.46 -7.39 -7.30
C ALA A 212 12.93 -7.69 -7.62
N SER A 213 13.39 -7.42 -8.85
CA SER A 213 14.70 -7.85 -9.36
C SER A 213 15.72 -6.74 -9.57
N GLY A 214 15.28 -5.47 -9.46
CA GLY A 214 16.13 -4.33 -9.82
C GLY A 214 16.28 -4.12 -11.34
N GLY A 215 15.35 -4.65 -12.17
CA GLY A 215 15.26 -4.31 -13.61
C GLY A 215 15.81 -5.34 -14.60
N ARG A 216 16.32 -6.49 -14.14
CA ARG A 216 16.91 -7.53 -14.99
C ARG A 216 15.86 -8.45 -15.62
N LEU A 217 15.02 -7.90 -16.51
CA LEU A 217 13.90 -8.66 -17.12
C LEU A 217 14.36 -9.81 -18.02
N GLU A 218 15.56 -9.71 -18.60
CA GLU A 218 16.15 -10.74 -19.46
C GLU A 218 16.43 -12.07 -18.72
N ASP A 219 16.57 -11.99 -17.39
CA ASP A 219 16.82 -13.15 -16.54
C ASP A 219 15.53 -13.72 -15.93
N LEU A 220 14.35 -13.17 -16.28
CA LEU A 220 13.08 -13.49 -15.63
C LEU A 220 12.06 -14.08 -16.59
N ASP A 221 11.31 -15.07 -16.10
CA ASP A 221 10.13 -15.62 -16.77
C ASP A 221 8.86 -15.21 -16.03
N THR A 222 7.92 -14.59 -16.73
CA THR A 222 6.68 -14.08 -16.13
C THR A 222 5.84 -15.21 -15.53
N THR A 223 5.82 -16.39 -16.15
CA THR A 223 5.04 -17.53 -15.67
C THR A 223 5.62 -18.06 -14.37
N ALA A 224 6.95 -18.21 -14.30
CA ALA A 224 7.65 -18.63 -13.09
C ALA A 224 7.49 -17.60 -11.96
N PHE A 225 7.57 -16.30 -12.27
CA PHE A 225 7.36 -15.23 -11.29
C PHE A 225 5.95 -15.26 -10.68
N LEU A 226 4.92 -15.43 -11.52
CA LEU A 226 3.53 -15.55 -11.05
C LEU A 226 3.28 -16.87 -10.30
N ALA A 227 3.96 -17.96 -10.68
CA ALA A 227 3.89 -19.23 -9.96
C ALA A 227 4.48 -19.12 -8.55
N GLN A 228 5.63 -18.44 -8.40
CA GLN A 228 6.22 -18.14 -7.10
C GLN A 228 5.27 -17.34 -6.20
N GLY A 229 4.54 -16.36 -6.76
CA GLY A 229 3.52 -15.61 -6.02
C GLY A 229 2.38 -16.48 -5.52
N ARG A 230 1.90 -17.41 -6.33
CA ARG A 230 0.87 -18.38 -5.91
C ARG A 230 1.38 -19.31 -4.82
N GLU A 231 2.59 -19.87 -4.97
CA GLU A 231 3.23 -20.68 -3.94
C GLU A 231 3.30 -19.96 -2.61
N TYR A 232 3.72 -18.68 -2.61
CA TYR A 232 3.74 -17.86 -1.40
C TYR A 232 2.34 -17.67 -0.79
N LEU A 233 1.30 -17.46 -1.59
CA LEU A 233 -0.07 -17.29 -1.11
C LEU A 233 -0.65 -18.59 -0.54
N GLU A 234 -0.31 -19.73 -1.15
CA GLU A 234 -0.78 -21.07 -0.78
C GLU A 234 0.01 -21.67 0.39
N ALA A 235 1.22 -21.19 0.66
CA ALA A 235 2.03 -21.60 1.81
C ALA A 235 1.33 -21.20 3.12
N GLY A 236 0.44 -22.08 3.61
CA GLY A 236 -0.57 -21.80 4.63
C GLY A 236 -0.38 -22.57 5.94
N ASP A 237 0.81 -23.09 6.28
CA ASP A 237 1.04 -23.68 7.59
C ASP A 237 1.05 -22.58 8.68
N LEU A 238 0.52 -22.90 9.87
CA LEU A 238 0.41 -21.96 11.01
C LEU A 238 1.77 -21.31 11.35
N ARG A 239 2.87 -22.07 11.18
CA ARG A 239 4.24 -21.57 11.40
C ARG A 239 4.63 -20.53 10.35
N ASP A 240 4.30 -20.75 9.09
CA ASP A 240 4.56 -19.84 7.99
C ASP A 240 3.72 -18.56 8.12
N SER A 241 2.49 -18.67 8.61
CA SER A 241 1.62 -17.52 8.87
C SER A 241 2.19 -16.60 9.96
N VAL A 242 2.76 -17.16 11.04
CA VAL A 242 3.43 -16.39 12.09
C VAL A 242 4.74 -15.77 11.59
N LEU A 243 5.55 -16.53 10.83
CA LEU A 243 6.76 -16.02 10.22
C LEU A 243 6.46 -14.92 9.18
N LYS A 244 5.45 -15.09 8.34
CA LYS A 244 4.98 -14.06 7.41
C LYS A 244 4.59 -12.79 8.17
N LEU A 245 3.87 -12.91 9.28
CA LEU A 245 3.47 -11.77 10.12
C LEU A 245 4.70 -11.03 10.66
N LEU A 246 5.65 -11.75 11.25
CA LEU A 246 6.87 -11.18 11.86
C LEU A 246 7.80 -10.53 10.81
N LEU A 247 7.93 -11.15 9.62
CA LEU A 247 8.78 -10.64 8.55
C LEU A 247 8.17 -9.43 7.83
N ILE A 248 6.82 -9.32 7.81
CA ILE A 248 6.09 -8.27 7.11
C ILE A 248 5.77 -7.10 8.04
N GLU A 249 5.86 -7.25 9.37
CA GLU A 249 5.42 -6.25 10.36
C GLU A 249 6.01 -4.84 10.11
N ASN A 250 7.23 -4.76 9.57
CA ASN A 250 7.90 -3.48 9.28
C ASN A 250 7.82 -3.05 7.81
N GLN A 251 7.11 -3.79 6.95
CA GLN A 251 6.97 -3.44 5.53
C GLN A 251 5.64 -2.76 5.26
N THR A 252 5.70 -1.59 4.65
CA THR A 252 4.50 -0.82 4.24
C THR A 252 3.87 -1.36 2.96
N HIS A 253 4.64 -2.09 2.14
CA HIS A 253 4.18 -2.66 0.88
C HIS A 253 4.27 -4.18 0.89
N PRO A 254 3.26 -4.91 0.36
CA PRO A 254 3.38 -6.35 0.12
C PRO A 254 4.49 -6.62 -0.89
N PHE A 255 5.04 -7.84 -0.87
CA PHE A 255 6.03 -8.24 -1.84
C PHE A 255 5.50 -8.13 -3.27
N ALA A 256 6.31 -7.61 -4.19
CA ALA A 256 5.94 -7.40 -5.59
C ALA A 256 5.44 -8.70 -6.26
N VAL A 257 6.02 -9.84 -5.89
CA VAL A 257 5.61 -11.17 -6.36
C VAL A 257 4.16 -11.49 -5.99
N VAL A 258 3.77 -11.18 -4.75
CA VAL A 258 2.40 -11.38 -4.22
C VAL A 258 1.42 -10.45 -4.92
N ARG A 259 1.78 -9.17 -5.07
CA ARG A 259 0.96 -8.16 -5.76
C ARG A 259 0.67 -8.58 -7.19
N ALA A 260 1.68 -9.04 -7.92
CA ALA A 260 1.52 -9.55 -9.29
C ALA A 260 0.58 -10.76 -9.36
N ALA A 261 0.69 -11.71 -8.43
CA ALA A 261 -0.18 -12.88 -8.38
C ALA A 261 -1.65 -12.51 -8.07
N GLU A 262 -1.89 -11.58 -7.14
CA GLU A 262 -3.24 -11.08 -6.84
C GLU A 262 -3.83 -10.29 -8.02
N LEU A 263 -3.02 -9.46 -8.69
CA LEU A 263 -3.46 -8.74 -9.89
C LEU A 263 -3.79 -9.71 -11.03
N ARG A 264 -3.00 -10.78 -11.21
CA ARG A 264 -3.28 -11.85 -12.17
C ARG A 264 -4.60 -12.54 -11.84
N ARG A 265 -4.85 -12.87 -10.59
CA ARG A 265 -6.11 -13.49 -10.15
C ARG A 265 -7.32 -12.60 -10.48
N TRP A 266 -7.19 -11.28 -10.29
CA TRP A 266 -8.24 -10.32 -10.64
C TRP A 266 -8.50 -10.28 -12.15
N VAL A 267 -7.48 -10.33 -12.99
CA VAL A 267 -7.63 -10.42 -14.45
C VAL A 267 -8.33 -11.72 -14.84
N ASP A 268 -7.91 -12.85 -14.25
CA ASP A 268 -8.46 -14.18 -14.55
C ASP A 268 -9.92 -14.34 -14.07
N SER A 269 -10.35 -13.58 -13.05
CA SER A 269 -11.75 -13.58 -12.59
C SER A 269 -12.72 -12.96 -13.62
N GLY A 270 -12.21 -12.26 -14.61
CA GLY A 270 -13.00 -11.55 -15.62
C GLY A 270 -13.52 -10.18 -15.15
N GLU A 271 -13.33 -9.80 -13.90
CA GLU A 271 -13.77 -8.48 -13.37
C GLU A 271 -13.11 -7.32 -14.13
N TYR A 272 -11.80 -7.41 -14.37
CA TYR A 272 -11.07 -6.43 -15.17
C TYR A 272 -11.71 -6.19 -16.55
N THR A 273 -12.04 -7.29 -17.25
CA THR A 273 -12.66 -7.22 -18.59
C THR A 273 -14.05 -6.62 -18.52
N ARG A 274 -14.85 -6.94 -17.50
CA ARG A 274 -16.20 -6.37 -17.31
C ARG A 274 -16.12 -4.85 -17.09
N ILE A 275 -15.18 -4.38 -16.29
CA ILE A 275 -14.98 -2.94 -16.05
C ILE A 275 -14.66 -2.22 -17.36
N LEU A 276 -13.76 -2.76 -18.18
CA LEU A 276 -13.41 -2.17 -19.47
C LEU A 276 -14.59 -2.16 -20.46
N SER A 277 -15.47 -3.16 -20.41
CA SER A 277 -16.67 -3.23 -21.26
C SER A 277 -17.83 -2.32 -20.79
N GLY A 278 -17.68 -1.62 -19.66
CA GLY A 278 -18.68 -0.68 -19.13
C GLY A 278 -19.52 -1.24 -17.97
N ASP A 279 -19.41 -2.53 -17.64
CA ASP A 279 -20.08 -3.13 -16.47
C ASP A 279 -19.25 -2.83 -15.20
N ARG A 280 -19.47 -1.65 -14.62
CA ARG A 280 -18.73 -1.16 -13.47
C ARG A 280 -19.57 -0.25 -12.58
N PRO A 281 -19.26 -0.13 -11.28
CA PRO A 281 -19.84 0.85 -10.39
C PRO A 281 -19.62 2.28 -10.91
N SER A 282 -20.65 3.13 -10.84
CA SER A 282 -20.57 4.54 -11.19
C SER A 282 -20.34 5.39 -9.93
N ARG A 283 -19.59 6.47 -10.07
CA ARG A 283 -19.33 7.47 -9.01
C ARG A 283 -20.62 8.18 -8.60
N SER A 284 -21.48 8.47 -9.57
CA SER A 284 -22.78 9.09 -9.33
C SER A 284 -23.70 8.25 -8.43
N ALA A 285 -23.43 6.95 -8.25
CA ALA A 285 -24.19 6.05 -7.37
C ALA A 285 -23.46 5.73 -6.04
N ASP A 286 -22.36 6.41 -5.72
CA ASP A 286 -21.56 6.08 -4.52
C ASP A 286 -22.27 6.44 -3.22
N ASP A 287 -23.05 7.51 -3.17
CA ASP A 287 -23.77 7.96 -1.97
C ASP A 287 -24.82 6.93 -1.50
N ASP A 288 -25.44 6.20 -2.44
CA ASP A 288 -26.43 5.17 -2.16
C ASP A 288 -25.82 3.78 -1.94
N ALA A 289 -24.51 3.68 -2.03
CA ALA A 289 -23.83 2.38 -2.05
C ALA A 289 -23.64 1.77 -0.67
N THR A 290 -24.11 0.54 -0.52
CA THR A 290 -23.89 -0.26 0.70
C THR A 290 -22.56 -0.99 0.64
N VAL A 291 -21.99 -1.27 1.83
CA VAL A 291 -20.81 -2.15 1.94
C VAL A 291 -21.18 -3.53 1.41
N SER A 292 -20.42 -4.03 0.44
CA SER A 292 -20.64 -5.34 -0.17
C SER A 292 -20.55 -6.48 0.85
N GLU A 293 -21.19 -7.61 0.57
CA GLU A 293 -21.10 -8.79 1.44
C GLU A 293 -19.66 -9.31 1.52
N ALA A 294 -18.93 -9.34 0.40
CA ALA A 294 -17.52 -9.69 0.36
C ALA A 294 -16.64 -8.79 1.23
N ALA A 295 -16.90 -7.47 1.25
CA ALA A 295 -16.17 -6.57 2.15
C ALA A 295 -16.55 -6.77 3.62
N ARG A 296 -17.80 -7.12 3.92
CA ARG A 296 -18.23 -7.47 5.30
C ARG A 296 -17.60 -8.78 5.77
N GLU A 297 -17.49 -9.78 4.91
CA GLU A 297 -16.81 -11.03 5.18
C GLU A 297 -15.31 -10.83 5.39
N ALA A 298 -14.67 -10.07 4.49
CA ALA A 298 -13.28 -9.68 4.63
C ALA A 298 -13.02 -8.90 5.93
N ALA A 299 -13.94 -8.03 6.37
CA ALA A 299 -13.82 -7.33 7.64
C ALA A 299 -13.90 -8.28 8.86
N ARG A 300 -14.73 -9.30 8.79
CA ARG A 300 -14.80 -10.34 9.85
C ARG A 300 -13.50 -11.13 9.89
N SER A 301 -13.07 -11.67 8.75
CA SER A 301 -11.82 -12.43 8.63
C SER A 301 -10.60 -11.60 9.09
N TYR A 302 -10.53 -10.33 8.71
CA TYR A 302 -9.48 -9.42 9.15
C TYR A 302 -9.48 -9.24 10.67
N SER A 303 -10.67 -9.03 11.27
CA SER A 303 -10.80 -8.85 12.73
C SER A 303 -10.39 -10.10 13.50
N GLU A 304 -10.75 -11.28 13.00
CA GLU A 304 -10.37 -12.57 13.58
C GLU A 304 -8.86 -12.83 13.47
N THR A 305 -8.28 -12.60 12.29
CA THR A 305 -6.83 -12.74 12.06
C THR A 305 -6.05 -11.77 12.93
N PHE A 306 -6.54 -10.53 13.09
CA PHE A 306 -5.92 -9.53 13.93
C PHE A 306 -5.96 -9.91 15.42
N ALA A 307 -7.10 -10.42 15.91
CA ALA A 307 -7.21 -10.93 17.27
C ALA A 307 -6.26 -12.11 17.52
N GLN A 308 -6.22 -13.08 16.60
CA GLN A 308 -5.34 -14.24 16.69
C GLN A 308 -3.85 -13.85 16.65
N SER A 309 -3.49 -12.83 15.86
CA SER A 309 -2.12 -12.34 15.78
C SER A 309 -1.70 -11.60 17.06
N GLN A 310 -2.57 -10.82 17.67
CA GLN A 310 -2.32 -10.22 18.98
C GLN A 310 -2.10 -11.29 20.05
N ASP A 311 -2.90 -12.35 20.07
CA ASP A 311 -2.75 -13.47 20.99
C ASP A 311 -1.45 -14.26 20.73
N ALA A 312 -1.06 -14.44 19.47
CA ALA A 312 0.19 -15.12 19.10
C ALA A 312 1.43 -14.29 19.49
N VAL A 313 1.41 -12.99 19.24
CA VAL A 313 2.47 -12.06 19.67
C VAL A 313 2.54 -11.97 21.19
N GLY A 314 1.39 -11.95 21.87
CA GLY A 314 1.31 -11.98 23.33
C GLY A 314 1.90 -13.26 23.92
N ARG A 315 1.61 -14.43 23.33
CA ARG A 315 2.21 -15.72 23.74
C ARG A 315 3.71 -15.74 23.48
N LEU A 316 4.17 -15.32 22.31
CA LEU A 316 5.59 -15.29 21.97
C LEU A 316 6.38 -14.33 22.89
N ALA A 317 5.81 -13.16 23.22
CA ALA A 317 6.42 -12.23 24.15
C ALA A 317 6.51 -12.83 25.58
N HIS A 318 5.48 -13.58 26.00
CA HIS A 318 5.47 -14.31 27.27
C HIS A 318 6.53 -15.41 27.29
N ASP A 319 6.63 -16.20 26.22
CA ASP A 319 7.62 -17.29 26.08
C ASP A 319 9.04 -16.75 26.03
N LEU A 320 9.30 -15.64 25.30
CA LEU A 320 10.58 -14.95 25.30
C LEU A 320 10.94 -14.37 26.68
N ALA A 321 9.98 -13.78 27.39
CA ALA A 321 10.22 -13.29 28.74
C ALA A 321 10.54 -14.45 29.70
N GLY A 322 9.87 -15.59 29.57
CA GLY A 322 10.17 -16.83 30.30
C GLY A 322 11.55 -17.37 29.98
N PHE A 323 11.96 -17.39 28.71
CA PHE A 323 13.28 -17.83 28.27
C PHE A 323 14.39 -16.89 28.78
N LEU A 324 14.21 -15.58 28.68
CA LEU A 324 15.16 -14.58 29.21
C LEU A 324 15.27 -14.63 30.72
N GLY A 325 14.16 -14.88 31.42
CA GLY A 325 14.17 -15.10 32.87
C GLY A 325 14.93 -16.35 33.27
N SER A 326 14.77 -17.44 32.53
CA SER A 326 15.52 -18.69 32.73
C SER A 326 17.00 -18.54 32.41
N ALA A 327 17.36 -17.84 31.34
CA ALA A 327 18.72 -17.54 30.96
C ALA A 327 19.43 -16.66 32.02
N LYS A 328 18.74 -15.66 32.58
CA LYS A 328 19.24 -14.83 33.67
C LYS A 328 19.47 -15.67 34.94
N GLY A 329 18.53 -16.52 35.29
CA GLY A 329 18.68 -17.45 36.42
C GLY A 329 19.89 -18.40 36.28
N TRP A 330 20.08 -18.93 35.06
CA TRP A 330 21.24 -19.77 34.75
C TRP A 330 22.56 -19.01 34.81
N LEU A 331 22.62 -17.78 34.35
CA LEU A 331 23.79 -16.90 34.45
C LEU A 331 24.09 -16.58 35.91
N ASP A 332 23.12 -16.20 36.71
CA ASP A 332 23.30 -15.87 38.13
C ASP A 332 23.80 -17.09 38.92
N GLU A 333 23.31 -18.29 38.61
CA GLU A 333 23.76 -19.53 39.24
C GLU A 333 25.19 -19.91 38.81
N THR A 334 25.55 -19.69 37.54
CA THR A 334 26.86 -19.96 37.00
C THR A 334 27.91 -19.01 37.60
N PHE A 335 27.55 -17.72 37.77
CA PHE A 335 28.43 -16.74 38.40
C PHE A 335 28.61 -17.00 39.92
N ARG A 336 27.56 -17.45 40.62
CA ARG A 336 27.71 -17.84 42.05
C ARG A 336 28.60 -19.05 42.26
N ARG A 337 28.60 -20.03 41.34
CA ARG A 337 29.45 -21.23 41.41
C ARG A 337 30.91 -20.94 41.07
N ARG A 338 31.22 -19.83 40.37
CA ARG A 338 32.61 -19.44 40.05
C ARG A 338 33.23 -18.45 41.04
N GLY A 339 32.44 -17.93 41.96
CA GLY A 339 32.91 -17.01 43.01
C GLY A 339 33.01 -17.61 44.41
N ALA A 340 32.86 -18.94 44.54
CA ALA A 340 33.19 -19.74 45.72
C ALA A 340 34.37 -20.65 45.35
#